data_f2b19e951c965895887188af7023b893
#
_entry.id   f2b19e951c965895887188af7023b893
#
_cell.length_a   1.000
_cell.length_b   1.000
_cell.length_c   1.000
_cell.angle_alpha   90.00
_cell.angle_beta   90.00
_cell.angle_gamma   90.00
#
_symmetry.space_group_name_H-M   'P 1'
#
loop_
_entity.id
_entity.type
_entity.pdbx_description
1 polymer ?
#
loop_
_entity_poly.entity_id
_entity_poly.type
_entity_poly.pdbx_seq_one_letter_code
_entity_poly.pdbx_strand_id
1 'polypeptide(L)'
;MIHKIKWLASITITVLFIACNNGNKKAAVMYTCPMPQDSVFSDKPGKCPKCGMDLVLMENHTMHTGHDMADSNMTASSGYTCPMHPNVHSDTAGTCPVCGMQLEKVKSALEPKAVSLNTLLKPSNRQVIANVPMIHMMAREEDIEMESYGFITYDTRQTGVISSNFAGRIEKLYVKYRYQKITKGQRIMDIYSPELLTAQENLLFLLKNDPENTMLINAAKQKLYLLGMSNQQLNDVVKTGKPSYKVSVFSNYSGHIHESNSAGMNSNQAGAMRPLAVTTEELSVKEGMYVQKGQNIFSVYNPNRAWALLNIFTGQAALVKAGNKVRITPETDPATDFRAAIDYIEPVYREGSKTVTARVYFDNSSYKIPIGSQVKATIFAGDRSANWLPEEAVLSLGLDKVVFVRTGEAFMARKIETGITNKHLVQV
;
A
#
# COMPACT_ATOMS: atom_id res chain seq x y z
N MET A 1 -22.38 21.38 -46.73
CA MET A 1 -21.63 20.53 -47.67
C MET A 1 -20.11 20.64 -47.52
N ILE A 2 -19.59 21.66 -46.84
CA ILE A 2 -18.15 21.98 -46.75
C ILE A 2 -17.45 21.23 -45.56
N HIS A 3 -18.20 20.79 -44.55
CA HIS A 3 -17.64 20.08 -43.39
C HIS A 3 -17.30 18.58 -43.61
N LYS A 4 -17.92 17.92 -44.59
CA LYS A 4 -17.65 16.50 -44.91
C LYS A 4 -16.39 16.29 -45.76
N ILE A 5 -15.96 17.33 -46.48
CA ILE A 5 -14.76 17.26 -47.34
C ILE A 5 -13.46 17.42 -46.52
N LYS A 6 -13.49 18.14 -45.42
CA LYS A 6 -12.30 18.28 -44.51
C LYS A 6 -11.99 17.00 -43.74
N TRP A 7 -12.97 16.15 -43.47
CA TRP A 7 -12.77 14.91 -42.72
C TRP A 7 -12.17 13.78 -43.57
N LEU A 8 -12.49 13.75 -44.87
CA LEU A 8 -11.93 12.78 -45.83
C LEU A 8 -10.48 13.13 -46.22
N ALA A 9 -10.10 14.38 -46.24
CA ALA A 9 -8.72 14.81 -46.51
C ALA A 9 -7.76 14.52 -45.34
N SER A 10 -8.28 14.48 -44.09
CA SER A 10 -7.49 14.14 -42.89
C SER A 10 -7.19 12.65 -42.79
N ILE A 11 -8.06 11.77 -43.28
CA ILE A 11 -7.88 10.30 -43.24
C ILE A 11 -6.91 9.85 -44.32
N THR A 12 -6.87 10.49 -45.49
CA THR A 12 -5.95 10.14 -46.58
C THR A 12 -4.49 10.56 -46.29
N ILE A 13 -4.25 11.57 -45.48
CA ILE A 13 -2.90 11.99 -45.08
C ILE A 13 -2.31 11.06 -44.01
N THR A 14 -3.16 10.41 -43.16
CA THR A 14 -2.71 9.49 -42.10
C THR A 14 -2.36 8.10 -42.64
N VAL A 15 -2.86 7.69 -43.81
CA VAL A 15 -2.60 6.39 -44.41
C VAL A 15 -1.31 6.37 -45.28
N LEU A 16 -0.78 7.52 -45.67
CA LEU A 16 0.44 7.62 -46.51
C LEU A 16 1.76 7.54 -45.72
N PHE A 17 1.74 7.49 -44.37
CA PHE A 17 2.93 7.42 -43.51
C PHE A 17 3.27 6.02 -42.96
N ILE A 18 2.55 4.96 -43.35
CA ILE A 18 2.76 3.59 -42.82
C ILE A 18 3.41 2.62 -43.84
N ALA A 19 3.96 3.11 -44.93
CA ALA A 19 4.67 2.27 -45.87
C ALA A 19 6.06 2.86 -46.15
N CYS A 20 7.05 2.50 -45.32
CA CYS A 20 8.47 2.33 -45.59
C CYS A 20 9.28 2.43 -44.30
N ASN A 21 9.53 1.31 -43.62
CA ASN A 21 10.84 1.09 -43.01
C ASN A 21 11.04 -0.37 -42.61
N ASN A 22 11.34 -1.18 -43.60
CA ASN A 22 11.97 -2.48 -43.37
C ASN A 22 13.48 -2.29 -43.57
N GLY A 23 14.11 -1.67 -42.61
CA GLY A 23 15.57 -1.49 -42.53
C GLY A 23 16.11 -2.46 -41.48
N ASN A 24 16.85 -3.49 -41.94
CA ASN A 24 17.70 -4.34 -41.10
C ASN A 24 18.52 -3.49 -40.11
N LYS A 25 18.10 -3.34 -38.89
CA LYS A 25 18.91 -2.78 -37.81
C LYS A 25 19.94 -3.83 -37.42
N LYS A 26 21.17 -3.68 -37.86
CA LYS A 26 22.34 -4.28 -37.21
C LYS A 26 22.27 -3.92 -35.74
N ALA A 27 22.33 -4.93 -34.85
CA ALA A 27 22.39 -4.72 -33.43
C ALA A 27 23.53 -3.75 -33.10
N ALA A 28 23.20 -2.64 -32.47
CA ALA A 28 24.18 -1.68 -32.01
C ALA A 28 24.98 -2.30 -30.87
N VAL A 29 26.26 -2.45 -31.05
CA VAL A 29 27.18 -2.94 -30.04
C VAL A 29 27.37 -1.83 -29.01
N MET A 30 26.99 -2.05 -27.76
CA MET A 30 27.14 -1.09 -26.66
C MET A 30 28.23 -1.55 -25.68
N TYR A 31 29.02 -0.59 -25.22
CA TYR A 31 30.08 -0.77 -24.24
C TYR A 31 29.69 -0.10 -22.93
N THR A 32 29.99 -0.73 -21.76
CA THR A 32 29.69 -0.20 -20.43
C THR A 32 30.91 -0.27 -19.50
N CYS A 33 30.91 0.58 -18.49
CA CYS A 33 31.93 0.54 -17.45
C CYS A 33 31.76 -0.71 -16.54
N PRO A 34 32.81 -1.45 -16.23
CA PRO A 34 32.73 -2.63 -15.36
C PRO A 34 32.44 -2.32 -13.89
N MET A 35 32.50 -1.04 -13.48
CA MET A 35 32.15 -0.63 -12.10
C MET A 35 30.64 -0.45 -11.95
N PRO A 36 29.98 -1.14 -10.98
CA PRO A 36 28.53 -1.15 -10.85
C PRO A 36 27.92 0.23 -10.46
N GLN A 37 28.75 1.19 -10.03
CA GLN A 37 28.28 2.52 -9.62
C GLN A 37 28.29 3.56 -10.75
N ASP A 38 28.95 3.26 -11.87
CA ASP A 38 29.09 4.20 -12.98
C ASP A 38 28.28 3.74 -14.20
N SER A 39 27.08 4.28 -14.35
CA SER A 39 26.21 4.03 -15.52
C SER A 39 26.69 4.78 -16.77
N VAL A 40 27.89 4.47 -17.25
CA VAL A 40 28.46 5.06 -18.49
C VAL A 40 28.28 4.06 -19.63
N PHE A 41 27.58 4.47 -20.68
CA PHE A 41 27.35 3.68 -21.89
C PHE A 41 27.99 4.43 -23.11
N SER A 42 28.61 3.69 -24.02
CA SER A 42 29.19 4.19 -25.23
C SER A 42 28.94 3.25 -26.40
N ASP A 43 28.79 3.79 -27.58
CA ASP A 43 28.68 3.07 -28.86
C ASP A 43 30.06 2.72 -29.45
N LYS A 44 31.18 3.12 -28.81
CA LYS A 44 32.54 2.88 -29.22
C LYS A 44 33.40 2.37 -28.08
N PRO A 45 34.38 1.48 -28.34
CA PRO A 45 35.35 1.07 -27.35
C PRO A 45 36.22 2.28 -26.92
N GLY A 46 36.55 2.33 -25.63
CA GLY A 46 37.37 3.43 -25.08
C GLY A 46 37.45 3.37 -23.57
N LYS A 47 37.96 4.45 -22.97
CA LYS A 47 38.10 4.56 -21.51
C LYS A 47 36.90 5.26 -20.89
N CYS A 48 36.47 4.80 -19.74
CA CYS A 48 35.39 5.43 -18.97
C CYS A 48 35.82 6.83 -18.52
N PRO A 49 35.06 7.90 -18.85
CA PRO A 49 35.42 9.27 -18.50
C PRO A 49 35.36 9.54 -16.98
N LYS A 50 34.76 8.65 -16.18
CA LYS A 50 34.67 8.84 -14.74
C LYS A 50 35.79 8.14 -13.98
N CYS A 51 36.15 6.91 -14.34
CA CYS A 51 37.11 6.09 -13.60
C CYS A 51 38.37 5.72 -14.39
N GLY A 52 38.44 6.03 -15.70
CA GLY A 52 39.60 5.78 -16.55
C GLY A 52 39.81 4.30 -16.97
N MET A 53 38.94 3.35 -16.54
CA MET A 53 39.02 1.96 -16.95
C MET A 53 38.47 1.74 -18.36
N ASP A 54 38.95 0.70 -19.03
CA ASP A 54 38.46 0.33 -20.35
C ASP A 54 36.99 -0.15 -20.31
N LEU A 55 36.18 0.37 -21.23
CA LEU A 55 34.78 -0.04 -21.37
C LEU A 55 34.71 -1.45 -21.96
N VAL A 56 33.90 -2.29 -21.38
CA VAL A 56 33.66 -3.68 -21.81
C VAL A 56 32.37 -3.82 -22.60
N LEU A 57 32.34 -4.78 -23.48
CA LEU A 57 31.18 -5.09 -24.32
C LEU A 57 30.03 -5.56 -23.47
N MET A 58 28.86 -4.95 -23.69
CA MET A 58 27.64 -5.37 -23.00
C MET A 58 27.04 -6.55 -23.76
N GLU A 59 27.19 -7.77 -23.24
CA GLU A 59 26.44 -8.92 -23.76
C GLU A 59 24.98 -8.78 -23.35
N ASN A 60 24.10 -8.79 -24.34
CA ASN A 60 22.64 -8.71 -24.13
C ASN A 60 22.15 -9.95 -23.36
N HIS A 61 22.02 -9.86 -22.06
CA HIS A 61 21.16 -10.75 -21.31
C HIS A 61 19.70 -10.38 -21.60
N THR A 62 19.11 -11.01 -22.60
CA THR A 62 17.67 -11.00 -22.82
C THR A 62 16.99 -11.63 -21.61
N MET A 63 16.19 -10.83 -20.90
CA MET A 63 15.23 -11.36 -19.94
C MET A 63 14.22 -12.24 -20.67
N HIS A 64 14.28 -13.52 -20.42
CA HIS A 64 13.26 -14.46 -20.89
C HIS A 64 12.03 -14.37 -20.01
N THR A 65 10.99 -13.74 -20.52
CA THR A 65 9.60 -14.00 -20.15
C THR A 65 9.00 -14.85 -21.27
N GLY A 66 8.48 -16.00 -20.91
CA GLY A 66 7.63 -16.76 -21.83
C GLY A 66 8.11 -18.20 -22.01
N HIS A 67 7.38 -19.13 -21.42
CA HIS A 67 7.44 -20.54 -21.72
C HIS A 67 6.95 -20.81 -23.15
N ASP A 68 7.81 -21.39 -23.97
CA ASP A 68 7.36 -22.25 -25.07
C ASP A 68 8.34 -23.43 -25.18
N MET A 69 7.81 -24.60 -24.97
CA MET A 69 8.45 -25.87 -25.20
C MET A 69 8.61 -26.07 -26.69
N ALA A 70 9.82 -26.02 -27.18
CA ALA A 70 10.16 -26.61 -28.49
C ALA A 70 11.55 -27.25 -28.40
N ASP A 71 11.50 -28.55 -28.60
CA ASP A 71 12.59 -29.47 -28.83
C ASP A 71 13.73 -28.85 -29.63
N SER A 72 14.93 -28.80 -29.07
CA SER A 72 16.15 -28.67 -29.82
C SER A 72 17.23 -29.52 -29.20
N ASN A 73 17.50 -30.63 -29.83
CA ASN A 73 18.66 -31.46 -29.65
C ASN A 73 19.96 -30.61 -29.64
N MET A 74 20.44 -30.26 -28.43
CA MET A 74 21.82 -29.84 -28.27
C MET A 74 22.66 -31.05 -28.00
N THR A 75 23.34 -31.51 -29.02
CA THR A 75 24.47 -32.45 -28.92
C THR A 75 25.48 -31.85 -27.95
N ALA A 76 25.69 -32.54 -26.84
CA ALA A 76 26.74 -32.20 -25.86
C ALA A 76 28.09 -32.26 -26.58
N SER A 77 28.68 -31.09 -26.87
CA SER A 77 30.05 -31.00 -27.38
C SER A 77 31.02 -31.44 -26.30
N SER A 78 31.62 -32.59 -26.48
CA SER A 78 32.72 -33.08 -25.68
C SER A 78 33.98 -32.30 -26.02
N GLY A 79 34.19 -31.15 -25.39
CA GLY A 79 35.36 -30.30 -25.60
C GLY A 79 36.48 -30.59 -24.59
N TYR A 80 37.68 -30.11 -24.90
CA TYR A 80 38.86 -30.11 -24.04
C TYR A 80 39.10 -28.67 -23.53
N THR A 81 39.51 -28.53 -22.26
CA THR A 81 39.84 -27.24 -21.66
C THR A 81 41.16 -27.31 -20.88
N CYS A 82 41.79 -26.17 -20.67
CA CYS A 82 43.01 -26.07 -19.87
C CYS A 82 42.64 -25.85 -18.38
N PRO A 83 43.15 -26.65 -17.44
CA PRO A 83 42.92 -26.46 -16.00
C PRO A 83 43.33 -25.10 -15.46
N MET A 84 44.36 -24.48 -16.07
CA MET A 84 44.89 -23.18 -15.67
C MET A 84 44.28 -22.00 -16.43
N HIS A 85 43.70 -22.26 -17.62
CA HIS A 85 43.10 -21.23 -18.47
C HIS A 85 41.67 -21.67 -18.91
N PRO A 86 40.64 -21.47 -18.09
CA PRO A 86 39.27 -21.96 -18.36
C PRO A 86 38.66 -21.45 -19.66
N ASN A 87 39.17 -20.35 -20.19
CA ASN A 87 38.70 -19.73 -21.41
C ASN A 87 39.27 -20.38 -22.70
N VAL A 88 40.20 -21.34 -22.56
CA VAL A 88 40.77 -22.07 -23.70
C VAL A 88 39.97 -23.34 -23.90
N HIS A 89 39.19 -23.43 -24.96
CA HIS A 89 38.40 -24.58 -25.37
C HIS A 89 38.90 -25.10 -26.72
N SER A 90 38.91 -26.44 -26.89
CA SER A 90 39.23 -27.09 -28.14
C SER A 90 38.37 -28.33 -28.31
N ASP A 91 37.97 -28.61 -29.55
CA ASP A 91 37.21 -29.83 -29.88
C ASP A 91 38.07 -31.07 -29.97
N THR A 92 39.40 -30.92 -29.97
CA THR A 92 40.35 -32.01 -30.08
C THR A 92 41.39 -31.99 -28.95
N ALA A 93 41.91 -33.14 -28.58
CA ALA A 93 43.00 -33.22 -27.63
C ALA A 93 44.27 -32.50 -28.16
N GLY A 94 44.89 -31.67 -27.32
CA GLY A 94 46.04 -30.86 -27.72
C GLY A 94 46.66 -30.19 -26.53
N THR A 95 47.56 -29.23 -26.79
CA THR A 95 48.24 -28.39 -25.80
C THR A 95 47.65 -27.00 -25.75
N CYS A 96 47.55 -26.41 -24.57
CA CYS A 96 47.06 -25.06 -24.36
C CYS A 96 48.00 -24.05 -25.04
N PRO A 97 47.52 -23.17 -25.92
CA PRO A 97 48.39 -22.20 -26.60
C PRO A 97 48.94 -21.13 -25.67
N VAL A 98 48.43 -20.98 -24.46
CA VAL A 98 48.86 -19.99 -23.48
C VAL A 98 49.95 -20.50 -22.55
N CYS A 99 49.86 -21.77 -22.07
CA CYS A 99 50.78 -22.30 -21.09
C CYS A 99 51.45 -23.61 -21.49
N GLY A 100 51.14 -24.20 -22.66
CA GLY A 100 51.78 -25.43 -23.14
C GLY A 100 51.31 -26.72 -22.46
N MET A 101 50.43 -26.70 -21.45
CA MET A 101 49.92 -27.88 -20.79
C MET A 101 48.91 -28.63 -21.65
N GLN A 102 48.79 -29.93 -21.46
CA GLN A 102 47.78 -30.73 -22.16
C GLN A 102 46.37 -30.33 -21.72
N LEU A 103 45.51 -30.21 -22.70
CA LEU A 103 44.09 -29.95 -22.48
C LEU A 103 43.41 -31.20 -21.92
N GLU A 104 42.64 -31.06 -20.87
CA GLU A 104 41.83 -32.13 -20.29
C GLU A 104 40.43 -32.13 -20.84
N LYS A 105 39.86 -33.30 -21.05
CA LYS A 105 38.49 -33.46 -21.48
C LYS A 105 37.54 -32.89 -20.42
N VAL A 106 36.73 -31.94 -20.80
CA VAL A 106 35.67 -31.39 -19.91
C VAL A 106 34.79 -32.59 -19.53
N LYS A 107 34.93 -33.06 -18.28
CA LYS A 107 33.93 -33.92 -17.69
C LYS A 107 32.71 -33.02 -17.57
N SER A 108 31.67 -33.28 -18.41
CA SER A 108 30.34 -32.68 -18.23
C SER A 108 30.11 -32.60 -16.72
N ALA A 109 30.02 -31.38 -16.17
CA ALA A 109 29.56 -31.20 -14.80
C ALA A 109 28.27 -32.01 -14.74
N LEU A 110 28.24 -32.98 -13.85
CA LEU A 110 27.07 -33.79 -13.59
C LEU A 110 25.93 -32.81 -13.52
N GLU A 111 25.10 -32.75 -14.60
CA GLU A 111 23.83 -32.11 -14.48
C GLU A 111 23.26 -32.63 -13.16
N PRO A 112 22.80 -31.75 -12.24
CA PRO A 112 22.11 -32.23 -11.06
C PRO A 112 20.99 -33.10 -11.62
N LYS A 113 21.17 -34.42 -11.63
CA LYS A 113 20.10 -35.34 -11.98
C LYS A 113 18.94 -34.92 -11.15
N ALA A 114 17.97 -34.30 -11.79
CA ALA A 114 16.72 -33.96 -11.13
C ALA A 114 16.29 -35.23 -10.42
N VAL A 115 16.40 -35.24 -9.09
CA VAL A 115 16.10 -36.42 -8.31
C VAL A 115 14.63 -36.65 -8.48
N SER A 116 14.29 -37.53 -9.41
CA SER A 116 12.90 -37.85 -9.68
C SER A 116 12.29 -38.39 -8.39
N LEU A 117 11.14 -37.86 -8.00
CA LEU A 117 10.37 -38.35 -6.86
C LEU A 117 10.20 -39.87 -6.92
N ASN A 118 10.04 -40.43 -8.13
CA ASN A 118 9.98 -41.87 -8.37
C ASN A 118 11.25 -42.61 -8.00
N THR A 119 12.43 -41.96 -8.00
CA THR A 119 13.67 -42.53 -7.56
C THR A 119 13.78 -42.56 -6.02
N LEU A 120 13.27 -41.53 -5.37
CA LEU A 120 13.18 -41.46 -3.89
C LEU A 120 12.08 -42.38 -3.35
N LEU A 121 11.03 -42.63 -4.13
CA LEU A 121 9.88 -43.44 -3.76
C LEU A 121 10.10 -44.93 -4.07
N LYS A 122 11.24 -45.35 -4.67
CA LYS A 122 11.55 -46.76 -4.87
C LYS A 122 11.78 -47.42 -3.50
N PRO A 123 11.23 -48.62 -3.27
CA PRO A 123 11.48 -49.35 -2.05
C PRO A 123 13.00 -49.54 -1.86
N SER A 124 13.52 -49.14 -0.72
CA SER A 124 14.90 -49.44 -0.34
C SER A 124 14.98 -50.91 -0.03
N ASN A 125 15.99 -51.61 -0.58
CA ASN A 125 16.27 -53.00 -0.20
C ASN A 125 16.83 -53.14 1.20
N ARG A 126 17.04 -52.03 1.93
CA ARG A 126 17.45 -51.98 3.32
C ARG A 126 16.25 -51.58 4.17
N GLN A 127 15.75 -52.51 4.95
CA GLN A 127 14.76 -52.23 5.98
C GLN A 127 15.45 -51.46 7.11
N VAL A 128 14.95 -50.27 7.40
CA VAL A 128 15.33 -49.53 8.60
C VAL A 128 14.26 -49.82 9.63
N ILE A 129 14.62 -50.57 10.68
CA ILE A 129 13.79 -50.76 11.86
C ILE A 129 13.97 -49.46 12.69
N ALA A 130 13.03 -48.57 12.63
CA ALA A 130 13.03 -47.36 13.42
C ALA A 130 11.80 -47.38 14.36
N ASN A 131 12.05 -47.07 15.63
CA ASN A 131 10.96 -46.84 16.58
C ASN A 131 10.49 -45.39 16.42
N VAL A 132 9.73 -45.16 15.36
CA VAL A 132 9.20 -43.83 15.04
C VAL A 132 7.73 -43.79 15.52
N PRO A 133 7.36 -42.78 16.32
CA PRO A 133 5.96 -42.61 16.71
C PRO A 133 5.10 -42.45 15.47
N MET A 134 4.00 -43.19 15.43
CA MET A 134 3.04 -43.15 14.35
C MET A 134 1.80 -42.39 14.76
N ILE A 135 1.22 -41.65 13.82
CA ILE A 135 -0.04 -40.96 13.98
C ILE A 135 -1.04 -41.53 12.98
N HIS A 136 -2.28 -41.56 13.40
CA HIS A 136 -3.40 -41.89 12.51
C HIS A 136 -4.03 -40.59 12.04
N MET A 137 -4.23 -40.49 10.73
CA MET A 137 -4.98 -39.40 10.16
C MET A 137 -6.45 -39.53 10.56
N MET A 138 -6.99 -38.51 11.20
CA MET A 138 -8.41 -38.43 11.58
C MET A 138 -8.96 -37.09 11.13
N ALA A 139 -10.17 -37.13 10.59
CA ALA A 139 -10.92 -35.89 10.34
C ALA A 139 -11.30 -35.27 11.68
N ARG A 140 -10.93 -34.00 11.89
CA ARG A 140 -11.31 -33.24 13.07
C ARG A 140 -11.61 -31.80 12.69
N GLU A 141 -12.41 -31.16 13.49
CA GLU A 141 -12.67 -29.73 13.40
C GLU A 141 -11.55 -28.97 14.09
N GLU A 142 -10.95 -28.04 13.38
CA GLU A 142 -9.94 -27.12 13.91
C GLU A 142 -10.37 -25.69 13.71
N ASP A 143 -10.27 -24.91 14.76
CA ASP A 143 -10.51 -23.47 14.70
C ASP A 143 -9.30 -22.80 14.03
N ILE A 144 -9.54 -22.23 12.85
CA ILE A 144 -8.51 -21.61 12.03
C ILE A 144 -8.18 -20.24 12.58
N GLU A 145 -6.97 -20.09 13.08
CA GLU A 145 -6.41 -18.84 13.55
C GLU A 145 -5.40 -18.30 12.55
N MET A 146 -5.52 -17.01 12.24
CA MET A 146 -4.60 -16.33 11.31
C MET A 146 -4.04 -15.08 11.95
N GLU A 147 -2.73 -14.92 11.83
CA GLU A 147 -2.07 -13.69 12.25
C GLU A 147 -2.14 -12.66 11.13
N SER A 148 -2.41 -11.43 11.50
CA SER A 148 -2.42 -10.28 10.63
C SER A 148 -1.81 -9.09 11.35
N TYR A 149 -1.16 -8.22 10.60
CA TYR A 149 -0.59 -6.98 11.10
C TYR A 149 -1.31 -5.80 10.48
N GLY A 150 -1.36 -4.70 11.21
CA GLY A 150 -2.05 -3.52 10.76
C GLY A 150 -1.74 -2.29 11.58
N PHE A 151 -2.59 -1.28 11.47
CA PHE A 151 -2.44 -0.05 12.25
C PHE A 151 -3.80 0.56 12.60
N ILE A 152 -3.80 1.37 13.65
CA ILE A 152 -4.98 2.10 14.11
C ILE A 152 -5.13 3.39 13.30
N THR A 153 -6.34 3.67 12.83
CA THR A 153 -6.67 4.94 12.16
C THR A 153 -7.99 5.51 12.64
N TYR A 154 -8.26 6.76 12.27
CA TYR A 154 -9.55 7.38 12.59
C TYR A 154 -10.72 6.72 11.86
N ASP A 155 -11.89 6.71 12.49
CA ASP A 155 -13.14 6.39 11.80
C ASP A 155 -13.52 7.56 10.87
N THR A 156 -13.31 7.37 9.57
CA THR A 156 -13.60 8.41 8.57
C THR A 156 -15.08 8.71 8.39
N ARG A 157 -15.99 7.88 8.92
CA ARG A 157 -17.44 8.14 8.92
C ARG A 157 -17.82 9.30 9.85
N GLN A 158 -16.95 9.66 10.79
CA GLN A 158 -17.19 10.67 11.82
C GLN A 158 -16.25 11.86 11.71
N THR A 159 -15.76 12.13 10.51
CA THR A 159 -14.96 13.30 10.24
C THR A 159 -15.85 14.52 10.15
N GLY A 160 -15.56 15.53 10.95
CA GLY A 160 -16.17 16.85 10.85
C GLY A 160 -15.33 17.79 10.01
N VAL A 161 -15.98 18.78 9.40
CA VAL A 161 -15.29 19.85 8.67
C VAL A 161 -15.71 21.19 9.22
N ILE A 162 -14.74 22.04 9.52
CA ILE A 162 -14.96 23.43 9.88
C ILE A 162 -14.63 24.27 8.65
N SER A 163 -15.68 24.79 8.02
CA SER A 163 -15.59 25.69 6.85
C SER A 163 -16.06 27.09 7.21
N SER A 164 -15.63 28.06 6.43
CA SER A 164 -16.16 29.43 6.55
C SER A 164 -17.47 29.56 5.78
N ASN A 165 -18.53 30.04 6.43
CA ASN A 165 -19.82 30.31 5.80
C ASN A 165 -19.83 31.63 5.02
N PHE A 166 -18.84 32.49 5.21
CA PHE A 166 -18.70 33.82 4.60
C PHE A 166 -17.23 34.12 4.29
N ALA A 167 -17.02 35.03 3.35
CA ALA A 167 -15.69 35.52 3.02
C ALA A 167 -15.25 36.61 4.03
N GLY A 168 -13.96 36.60 4.40
CA GLY A 168 -13.44 37.60 5.32
C GLY A 168 -12.00 37.33 5.73
N ARG A 169 -11.48 38.20 6.60
CA ARG A 169 -10.15 38.10 7.16
C ARG A 169 -10.20 37.51 8.56
N ILE A 170 -9.34 36.54 8.83
CA ILE A 170 -9.18 35.99 10.19
C ILE A 170 -8.52 37.04 11.08
N GLU A 171 -9.25 37.51 12.07
CA GLU A 171 -8.75 38.50 13.02
C GLU A 171 -8.07 37.84 14.23
N LYS A 172 -8.61 36.71 14.65
CA LYS A 172 -8.07 35.92 15.74
C LYS A 172 -8.29 34.45 15.54
N LEU A 173 -7.26 33.66 15.83
CA LEU A 173 -7.28 32.19 15.78
C LEU A 173 -7.07 31.63 17.19
N TYR A 174 -8.01 30.80 17.65
CA TYR A 174 -7.97 30.17 18.98
C TYR A 174 -7.34 28.78 18.96
N VAL A 175 -7.21 28.19 17.78
CA VAL A 175 -6.46 26.95 17.54
C VAL A 175 -5.01 27.36 17.27
N LYS A 176 -4.08 26.80 18.04
CA LYS A 176 -2.66 27.21 18.00
C LYS A 176 -1.72 26.17 17.40
N TYR A 177 -2.13 24.91 17.38
CA TYR A 177 -1.30 23.80 16.87
C TYR A 177 -2.15 22.66 16.31
N ARG A 178 -1.55 21.85 15.46
CA ARG A 178 -2.15 20.63 14.92
C ARG A 178 -2.46 19.63 16.04
N TYR A 179 -3.49 18.83 15.85
CA TYR A 179 -3.97 17.83 16.82
C TYR A 179 -4.48 18.43 18.14
N GLN A 180 -4.66 19.75 18.23
CA GLN A 180 -5.28 20.37 19.39
C GLN A 180 -6.68 19.79 19.58
N LYS A 181 -6.98 19.35 20.80
CA LYS A 181 -8.30 18.87 21.17
C LYS A 181 -9.28 20.04 21.22
N ILE A 182 -10.40 19.88 20.56
CA ILE A 182 -11.52 20.84 20.58
C ILE A 182 -12.80 20.14 20.98
N THR A 183 -13.75 20.91 21.50
CA THR A 183 -15.10 20.45 21.88
C THR A 183 -16.16 21.12 21.02
N LYS A 184 -17.31 20.46 20.88
CA LYS A 184 -18.48 21.08 20.25
C LYS A 184 -18.87 22.36 20.97
N GLY A 185 -19.11 23.43 20.21
CA GLY A 185 -19.41 24.76 20.75
C GLY A 185 -18.16 25.60 21.09
N GLN A 186 -16.96 25.04 20.94
CA GLN A 186 -15.72 25.80 21.19
C GLN A 186 -15.49 26.82 20.07
N ARG A 187 -15.08 28.02 20.46
CA ARG A 187 -14.72 29.11 19.54
C ARG A 187 -13.40 28.74 18.85
N ILE A 188 -13.38 28.78 17.52
CA ILE A 188 -12.25 28.40 16.69
C ILE A 188 -11.50 29.60 16.16
N MET A 189 -12.23 30.58 15.62
CA MET A 189 -11.67 31.78 15.04
C MET A 189 -12.70 32.91 15.02
N ASP A 190 -12.20 34.13 14.90
CA ASP A 190 -12.98 35.33 14.65
C ASP A 190 -12.66 35.84 13.25
N ILE A 191 -13.67 36.14 12.51
CA ILE A 191 -13.54 36.65 11.14
C ILE A 191 -14.17 38.02 11.04
N TYR A 192 -13.45 38.96 10.44
CA TYR A 192 -14.01 40.21 9.97
C TYR A 192 -14.54 40.02 8.55
N SER A 193 -15.82 40.30 8.33
CA SER A 193 -16.47 40.18 7.02
C SER A 193 -17.24 41.44 6.70
N PRO A 194 -16.89 42.15 5.62
CA PRO A 194 -17.66 43.31 5.17
C PRO A 194 -19.11 42.95 4.82
N GLU A 195 -19.34 41.75 4.23
CA GLU A 195 -20.69 41.28 3.87
C GLU A 195 -21.59 41.13 5.11
N LEU A 196 -21.03 40.51 6.18
CA LEU A 196 -21.75 40.37 7.45
C LEU A 196 -22.01 41.71 8.12
N LEU A 197 -21.06 42.63 8.05
CA LEU A 197 -21.21 43.98 8.59
C LEU A 197 -22.39 44.70 7.91
N THR A 198 -22.41 44.77 6.58
CA THR A 198 -23.46 45.37 5.80
C THR A 198 -24.83 44.73 6.06
N ALA A 199 -24.86 43.38 6.20
CA ALA A 199 -26.13 42.69 6.49
C ALA A 199 -26.65 43.01 7.91
N GLN A 200 -25.76 43.18 8.91
CA GLN A 200 -26.14 43.63 10.26
C GLN A 200 -26.62 45.08 10.27
N GLU A 201 -25.93 45.98 9.57
CA GLU A 201 -26.34 47.38 9.43
C GLU A 201 -27.72 47.50 8.78
N ASN A 202 -28.00 46.71 7.76
CA ASN A 202 -29.32 46.65 7.13
C ASN A 202 -30.42 46.18 8.10
N LEU A 203 -30.15 45.12 8.90
CA LEU A 203 -31.09 44.69 9.94
C LEU A 203 -31.36 45.80 10.97
N LEU A 204 -30.30 46.43 11.47
CA LEU A 204 -30.41 47.52 12.47
C LEU A 204 -31.14 48.72 11.89
N PHE A 205 -30.90 49.06 10.62
CA PHE A 205 -31.64 50.12 9.91
C PHE A 205 -33.14 49.82 9.83
N LEU A 206 -33.54 48.57 9.45
CA LEU A 206 -34.94 48.16 9.42
C LEU A 206 -35.59 48.23 10.81
N LEU A 207 -34.90 47.71 11.85
CA LEU A 207 -35.40 47.74 13.22
C LEU A 207 -35.64 49.18 13.73
N LYS A 208 -34.83 50.16 13.26
CA LYS A 208 -34.95 51.57 13.68
C LYS A 208 -35.98 52.36 12.89
N ASN A 209 -36.05 52.13 11.55
CA ASN A 209 -36.81 53.01 10.66
C ASN A 209 -38.15 52.41 10.20
N ASP A 210 -38.30 51.05 10.23
CA ASP A 210 -39.50 50.35 9.81
C ASP A 210 -39.80 49.15 10.72
N PRO A 211 -40.02 49.36 12.05
CA PRO A 211 -40.21 48.29 13.02
C PRO A 211 -41.46 47.45 12.81
N GLU A 212 -42.47 48.01 12.13
CA GLU A 212 -43.76 47.35 11.83
C GLU A 212 -43.59 46.29 10.71
N ASN A 213 -42.59 46.41 9.86
CA ASN A 213 -42.37 45.53 8.73
C ASN A 213 -41.69 44.22 9.15
N THR A 214 -42.48 43.38 9.80
CA THR A 214 -41.97 42.09 10.33
C THR A 214 -41.44 41.16 9.21
N MET A 215 -41.98 41.27 7.98
CA MET A 215 -41.56 40.48 6.84
C MET A 215 -40.09 40.79 6.47
N LEU A 216 -39.74 42.07 6.29
CA LEU A 216 -38.41 42.49 5.92
C LEU A 216 -37.39 42.23 7.08
N ILE A 217 -37.81 42.49 8.32
CA ILE A 217 -36.99 42.19 9.49
C ILE A 217 -36.67 40.69 9.57
N ASN A 218 -37.65 39.82 9.38
CA ASN A 218 -37.44 38.37 9.40
C ASN A 218 -36.56 37.91 8.23
N ALA A 219 -36.73 38.50 7.03
CA ALA A 219 -35.86 38.20 5.89
C ALA A 219 -34.39 38.62 6.17
N ALA A 220 -34.18 39.80 6.78
CA ALA A 220 -32.82 40.24 7.18
C ALA A 220 -32.20 39.34 8.24
N LYS A 221 -32.98 38.91 9.26
CA LYS A 221 -32.54 37.93 10.24
C LYS A 221 -32.16 36.59 9.60
N GLN A 222 -33.02 36.08 8.71
CA GLN A 222 -32.75 34.85 7.97
C GLN A 222 -31.46 34.92 7.14
N LYS A 223 -31.20 36.06 6.48
CA LYS A 223 -29.96 36.28 5.75
C LYS A 223 -28.74 36.13 6.66
N LEU A 224 -28.78 36.69 7.87
CA LEU A 224 -27.69 36.57 8.85
C LEU A 224 -27.51 35.15 9.36
N TYR A 225 -28.60 34.38 9.55
CA TYR A 225 -28.50 32.95 9.89
C TYR A 225 -27.88 32.13 8.75
N LEU A 226 -28.28 32.39 7.51
CA LEU A 226 -27.71 31.72 6.34
C LEU A 226 -26.22 32.06 6.14
N LEU A 227 -25.77 33.22 6.60
CA LEU A 227 -24.37 33.61 6.66
C LEU A 227 -23.64 33.00 7.88
N GLY A 228 -24.31 32.15 8.68
CA GLY A 228 -23.69 31.41 9.78
C GLY A 228 -23.62 32.13 11.12
N MET A 229 -24.35 33.23 11.27
CA MET A 229 -24.47 33.91 12.56
C MET A 229 -25.34 33.11 13.52
N SER A 230 -24.91 32.89 14.75
CA SER A 230 -25.69 32.18 15.75
C SER A 230 -26.84 33.03 16.28
N ASN A 231 -27.88 32.37 16.83
CA ASN A 231 -28.98 33.07 17.50
C ASN A 231 -28.51 34.02 18.60
N GLN A 232 -27.49 33.59 19.36
CA GLN A 232 -26.94 34.41 20.42
C GLN A 232 -26.26 35.65 19.87
N GLN A 233 -25.41 35.54 18.89
CA GLN A 233 -24.73 36.64 18.22
C GLN A 233 -25.73 37.64 17.61
N LEU A 234 -26.79 37.13 16.94
CA LEU A 234 -27.83 37.96 16.39
C LEU A 234 -28.59 38.76 17.47
N ASN A 235 -28.96 38.08 18.55
CA ASN A 235 -29.64 38.72 19.68
C ASN A 235 -28.77 39.79 20.33
N ASP A 236 -27.48 39.59 20.43
CA ASP A 236 -26.54 40.55 20.96
C ASP A 236 -26.47 41.82 20.09
N VAL A 237 -26.44 41.66 18.77
CA VAL A 237 -26.48 42.78 17.83
C VAL A 237 -27.81 43.56 17.93
N VAL A 238 -28.94 42.85 18.02
CA VAL A 238 -30.26 43.49 18.16
C VAL A 238 -30.37 44.21 19.49
N LYS A 239 -29.90 43.62 20.59
CA LYS A 239 -29.94 44.25 21.93
C LYS A 239 -29.02 45.44 22.06
N THR A 240 -27.81 45.36 21.52
CA THR A 240 -26.85 46.46 21.59
C THR A 240 -27.11 47.61 20.63
N GLY A 241 -27.87 47.33 19.55
CA GLY A 241 -28.10 48.27 18.47
C GLY A 241 -26.84 48.65 17.69
N LYS A 242 -25.75 47.85 17.84
CA LYS A 242 -24.48 48.11 17.18
C LYS A 242 -24.04 46.86 16.43
N PRO A 243 -23.54 47.01 15.18
CA PRO A 243 -23.03 45.89 14.44
C PRO A 243 -21.76 45.34 15.06
N SER A 244 -21.58 44.04 15.03
CA SER A 244 -20.35 43.36 15.44
C SER A 244 -19.38 43.27 14.28
N TYR A 245 -18.21 43.86 14.39
CA TYR A 245 -17.16 43.80 13.35
C TYR A 245 -16.51 42.45 13.25
N LYS A 246 -16.58 41.64 14.31
CA LYS A 246 -15.97 40.29 14.37
C LYS A 246 -17.05 39.27 14.67
N VAL A 247 -17.16 38.28 13.79
CA VAL A 247 -18.09 37.16 13.98
C VAL A 247 -17.29 35.91 14.29
N SER A 248 -17.66 35.26 15.38
CA SER A 248 -16.98 34.06 15.85
C SER A 248 -17.52 32.83 15.14
N VAL A 249 -16.61 31.98 14.69
CA VAL A 249 -16.90 30.64 14.15
C VAL A 249 -16.67 29.64 15.27
N PHE A 250 -17.66 28.78 15.50
CA PHE A 250 -17.64 27.74 16.53
C PHE A 250 -17.56 26.35 15.90
N SER A 251 -16.96 25.39 16.60
CA SER A 251 -16.92 24.02 16.18
C SER A 251 -18.28 23.31 16.40
N ASN A 252 -18.78 22.63 15.40
CA ASN A 252 -19.92 21.71 15.53
C ASN A 252 -19.51 20.31 15.98
N TYR A 253 -18.20 20.06 16.11
CA TYR A 253 -17.62 18.74 16.34
C TYR A 253 -16.68 18.75 17.54
N SER A 254 -16.50 17.59 18.14
CA SER A 254 -15.49 17.34 19.17
C SER A 254 -14.46 16.36 18.67
N GLY A 255 -13.18 16.62 18.89
CA GLY A 255 -12.09 15.75 18.43
C GLY A 255 -10.76 16.47 18.36
N HIS A 256 -9.85 15.94 17.57
CA HIS A 256 -8.58 16.55 17.22
C HIS A 256 -8.68 17.31 15.90
N ILE A 257 -8.12 18.50 15.86
CA ILE A 257 -8.14 19.35 14.68
C ILE A 257 -6.95 19.07 13.76
N HIS A 258 -7.24 18.96 12.49
CA HIS A 258 -6.26 18.82 11.42
C HIS A 258 -6.48 19.91 10.39
N GLU A 259 -5.45 20.31 9.70
CA GLU A 259 -5.61 21.22 8.57
C GLU A 259 -6.29 20.51 7.41
N SER A 260 -7.21 21.21 6.78
CA SER A 260 -7.78 20.78 5.53
C SER A 260 -6.77 21.08 4.41
N ASN A 261 -6.26 20.05 3.72
CA ASN A 261 -5.33 20.18 2.59
C ASN A 261 -6.00 20.83 1.36
N SER A 262 -6.56 22.02 1.52
CA SER A 262 -7.17 22.79 0.41
C SER A 262 -6.16 23.61 -0.37
N ALA A 263 -4.89 23.62 0.04
CA ALA A 263 -3.82 24.28 -0.70
C ALA A 263 -3.19 23.27 -1.66
N GLY A 264 -3.56 23.40 -2.95
CA GLY A 264 -2.88 22.88 -4.14
C GLY A 264 -2.04 21.63 -3.97
N MET A 265 -2.60 20.47 -4.28
CA MET A 265 -1.82 19.27 -4.59
C MET A 265 -0.93 19.54 -5.82
N ASN A 266 0.27 20.05 -5.60
CA ASN A 266 1.38 19.74 -6.47
C ASN A 266 1.91 18.36 -6.05
N SER A 267 1.24 17.33 -6.56
CA SER A 267 1.53 15.90 -6.30
C SER A 267 2.74 15.38 -7.10
N ASN A 268 3.75 16.19 -7.39
CA ASN A 268 4.92 15.78 -8.15
C ASN A 268 6.18 15.61 -7.30
N GLN A 269 6.05 15.16 -6.05
CA GLN A 269 7.19 14.68 -5.26
C GLN A 269 6.88 13.34 -4.60
N ALA A 270 6.56 12.34 -5.40
CA ALA A 270 6.73 10.95 -5.01
C ALA A 270 8.23 10.62 -5.09
N GLY A 271 8.91 10.42 -3.96
CA GLY A 271 10.24 9.81 -3.95
C GLY A 271 11.35 10.42 -3.11
N ALA A 272 11.17 11.58 -2.50
CA ALA A 272 12.16 12.06 -1.55
C ALA A 272 11.75 11.67 -0.12
N MET A 273 12.54 10.80 0.53
CA MET A 273 12.52 10.67 1.98
C MET A 273 12.70 12.07 2.59
N ARG A 274 11.62 12.68 3.05
CA ARG A 274 11.72 13.89 3.86
C ARG A 274 12.47 13.49 5.14
N PRO A 275 13.58 14.17 5.48
CA PRO A 275 14.13 14.01 6.81
C PRO A 275 13.01 14.31 7.80
N LEU A 276 12.85 13.48 8.81
CA LEU A 276 12.00 13.76 9.97
C LEU A 276 12.54 15.05 10.62
N ALA A 277 12.09 16.19 10.11
CA ALA A 277 12.29 17.44 10.80
C ALA A 277 11.47 17.35 12.08
N VAL A 278 12.14 17.32 13.22
CA VAL A 278 11.56 17.37 14.59
C VAL A 278 10.93 18.76 14.83
N THR A 279 10.54 19.46 13.79
CA THR A 279 9.83 20.73 13.87
C THR A 279 8.34 20.44 13.88
N THR A 280 7.69 20.83 14.97
CA THR A 280 6.23 20.94 15.03
C THR A 280 5.80 21.80 13.85
N GLU A 281 5.21 21.21 12.83
CA GLU A 281 4.75 21.96 11.65
C GLU A 281 3.74 23.02 12.14
N GLU A 282 4.03 24.28 11.84
CA GLU A 282 3.11 25.37 12.11
C GLU A 282 1.80 25.17 11.34
N LEU A 283 0.72 25.74 11.86
CA LEU A 283 -0.53 25.83 11.12
C LEU A 283 -0.34 26.69 9.88
N SER A 284 -0.82 26.23 8.73
CA SER A 284 -0.83 26.98 7.48
C SER A 284 -1.82 28.16 7.56
N VAL A 285 -2.88 28.00 8.36
CA VAL A 285 -3.88 29.04 8.63
C VAL A 285 -3.40 29.95 9.75
N LYS A 286 -3.29 31.24 9.46
CA LYS A 286 -2.77 32.26 10.39
C LYS A 286 -3.73 33.45 10.52
N GLU A 287 -3.59 34.19 11.61
CA GLU A 287 -4.24 35.48 11.79
C GLU A 287 -3.84 36.46 10.67
N GLY A 288 -4.75 37.25 10.15
CA GLY A 288 -4.56 38.15 9.03
C GLY A 288 -4.84 37.53 7.65
N MET A 289 -4.95 36.23 7.53
CA MET A 289 -5.27 35.58 6.25
C MET A 289 -6.73 35.76 5.86
N TYR A 290 -6.98 35.81 4.56
CA TYR A 290 -8.33 35.83 4.00
C TYR A 290 -8.83 34.42 3.74
N VAL A 291 -10.09 34.19 4.08
CA VAL A 291 -10.82 32.96 3.81
C VAL A 291 -12.00 33.25 2.90
N GLN A 292 -12.34 32.27 2.05
CA GLN A 292 -13.46 32.36 1.14
C GLN A 292 -14.67 31.63 1.71
N LYS A 293 -15.86 32.00 1.23
CA LYS A 293 -17.10 31.29 1.55
C LYS A 293 -17.02 29.85 1.05
N GLY A 294 -17.34 28.88 1.92
CA GLY A 294 -17.26 27.45 1.64
C GLY A 294 -15.85 26.86 1.73
N GLN A 295 -14.83 27.65 2.03
CA GLN A 295 -13.48 27.16 2.20
C GLN A 295 -13.39 26.27 3.45
N ASN A 296 -12.94 25.03 3.26
CA ASN A 296 -12.61 24.12 4.36
C ASN A 296 -11.32 24.58 5.02
N ILE A 297 -11.39 24.90 6.29
CA ILE A 297 -10.27 25.43 7.06
C ILE A 297 -9.63 24.32 7.89
N PHE A 298 -10.45 23.56 8.58
CA PHE A 298 -10.01 22.47 9.44
C PHE A 298 -10.87 21.23 9.27
N SER A 299 -10.25 20.06 9.40
CA SER A 299 -10.93 18.79 9.57
C SER A 299 -10.84 18.36 11.04
N VAL A 300 -11.90 17.80 11.59
CA VAL A 300 -11.97 17.35 12.97
C VAL A 300 -12.17 15.84 12.99
N TYR A 301 -11.27 15.14 13.64
CA TYR A 301 -11.32 13.69 13.78
C TYR A 301 -11.54 13.31 15.25
N ASN A 302 -12.43 12.35 15.47
CA ASN A 302 -12.70 11.85 16.81
C ASN A 302 -11.79 10.64 17.12
N PRO A 303 -10.79 10.76 18.01
CA PRO A 303 -9.89 9.67 18.34
C PRO A 303 -10.54 8.57 19.18
N ASN A 304 -11.71 8.83 19.79
CA ASN A 304 -12.41 7.85 20.61
C ASN A 304 -13.07 6.75 19.77
N ARG A 305 -13.24 6.98 18.49
CA ARG A 305 -13.76 6.01 17.53
C ARG A 305 -12.72 5.76 16.46
N ALA A 306 -12.25 4.54 16.41
CA ALA A 306 -11.12 4.19 15.58
C ALA A 306 -11.38 2.89 14.81
N TRP A 307 -10.62 2.71 13.74
CA TRP A 307 -10.52 1.46 13.02
C TRP A 307 -9.12 0.87 13.17
N ALA A 308 -9.06 -0.42 13.37
CA ALA A 308 -7.87 -1.18 13.06
C ALA A 308 -7.97 -1.64 11.60
N LEU A 309 -7.00 -1.22 10.78
CA LEU A 309 -6.84 -1.67 9.41
C LEU A 309 -5.87 -2.83 9.39
N LEU A 310 -6.37 -4.03 9.11
CA LEU A 310 -5.59 -5.27 9.12
C LEU A 310 -5.24 -5.69 7.70
N ASN A 311 -3.98 -6.05 7.46
CA ASN A 311 -3.47 -6.48 6.16
C ASN A 311 -3.52 -8.00 6.06
N ILE A 312 -4.42 -8.53 5.24
CA ILE A 312 -4.62 -9.96 5.04
C ILE A 312 -3.97 -10.37 3.73
N PHE A 313 -3.06 -11.34 3.77
CA PHE A 313 -2.43 -11.85 2.57
C PHE A 313 -3.43 -12.53 1.64
N THR A 314 -3.23 -12.39 0.33
CA THR A 314 -4.14 -12.95 -0.70
C THR A 314 -4.39 -14.43 -0.55
N GLY A 315 -3.39 -15.22 -0.17
CA GLY A 315 -3.56 -16.67 0.07
C GLY A 315 -4.51 -17.01 1.23
N GLN A 316 -4.73 -16.08 2.15
CA GLN A 316 -5.61 -16.25 3.32
C GLN A 316 -6.94 -15.50 3.17
N ALA A 317 -7.06 -14.60 2.17
CA ALA A 317 -8.21 -13.73 2.00
C ALA A 317 -9.54 -14.48 1.82
N ALA A 318 -9.50 -15.66 1.18
CA ALA A 318 -10.69 -16.49 0.99
C ALA A 318 -11.27 -17.05 2.29
N LEU A 319 -10.48 -17.12 3.37
CA LEU A 319 -10.89 -17.64 4.68
C LEU A 319 -11.49 -16.55 5.56
N VAL A 320 -11.15 -15.30 5.31
CA VAL A 320 -11.58 -14.17 6.12
C VAL A 320 -12.91 -13.63 5.60
N LYS A 321 -13.86 -13.44 6.50
CA LYS A 321 -15.19 -12.90 6.20
C LYS A 321 -15.53 -11.79 7.18
N ALA A 322 -16.40 -10.89 6.75
CA ALA A 322 -17.03 -9.94 7.66
C ALA A 322 -17.77 -10.71 8.76
N GLY A 323 -17.66 -10.27 10.01
CA GLY A 323 -18.18 -10.94 11.18
C GLY A 323 -17.19 -11.88 11.87
N ASN A 324 -16.04 -12.24 11.26
CA ASN A 324 -15.02 -13.02 11.95
C ASN A 324 -14.54 -12.28 13.21
N LYS A 325 -14.42 -13.02 14.30
CA LYS A 325 -13.88 -12.49 15.56
C LYS A 325 -12.39 -12.23 15.41
N VAL A 326 -11.93 -11.16 16.04
CA VAL A 326 -10.52 -10.76 16.02
C VAL A 326 -10.08 -10.38 17.43
N ARG A 327 -8.91 -10.84 17.82
CA ARG A 327 -8.17 -10.34 18.98
C ARG A 327 -7.11 -9.40 18.49
N ILE A 328 -7.09 -8.18 18.99
CA ILE A 328 -6.16 -7.13 18.58
C ILE A 328 -5.27 -6.76 19.75
N THR A 329 -3.97 -6.78 19.54
CA THR A 329 -2.94 -6.43 20.53
C THR A 329 -2.13 -5.27 19.98
N PRO A 330 -2.22 -4.06 20.58
CA PRO A 330 -1.40 -2.92 20.19
C PRO A 330 0.08 -3.18 20.53
N GLU A 331 0.98 -2.84 19.63
CA GLU A 331 2.43 -2.95 19.91
C GLU A 331 2.90 -1.95 20.97
N THR A 332 2.16 -0.83 21.12
CA THR A 332 2.44 0.19 22.15
C THR A 332 2.13 -0.29 23.56
N ASP A 333 1.24 -1.25 23.72
CA ASP A 333 0.89 -1.88 25.00
C ASP A 333 0.50 -3.35 24.78
N PRO A 334 1.46 -4.26 24.71
CA PRO A 334 1.20 -5.68 24.46
C PRO A 334 0.41 -6.40 25.57
N ALA A 335 0.29 -5.79 26.75
CA ALA A 335 -0.49 -6.34 27.86
C ALA A 335 -2.01 -6.09 27.69
N THR A 336 -2.35 -5.10 26.89
CA THR A 336 -3.75 -4.72 26.62
C THR A 336 -4.19 -5.33 25.29
N ASP A 337 -4.97 -6.40 25.34
CA ASP A 337 -5.65 -6.94 24.18
C ASP A 337 -7.15 -6.63 24.23
N PHE A 338 -7.78 -6.54 23.08
CA PHE A 338 -9.23 -6.40 22.99
C PHE A 338 -9.80 -7.27 21.87
N ARG A 339 -11.07 -7.64 22.03
CA ARG A 339 -11.82 -8.44 21.07
C ARG A 339 -12.79 -7.57 20.29
N ALA A 340 -12.83 -7.80 19.00
CA ALA A 340 -13.73 -7.11 18.08
C ALA A 340 -14.15 -8.08 16.95
N ALA A 341 -14.86 -7.58 15.97
CA ALA A 341 -15.20 -8.34 14.77
C ALA A 341 -14.79 -7.55 13.51
N ILE A 342 -14.54 -8.26 12.43
CA ILE A 342 -14.30 -7.63 11.13
C ILE A 342 -15.63 -7.05 10.63
N ASP A 343 -15.68 -5.74 10.46
CA ASP A 343 -16.86 -5.06 9.92
C ASP A 343 -16.91 -5.12 8.40
N TYR A 344 -15.76 -4.94 7.77
CA TYR A 344 -15.70 -4.78 6.33
C TYR A 344 -14.36 -5.21 5.77
N ILE A 345 -14.37 -5.83 4.59
CA ILE A 345 -13.19 -6.17 3.82
C ILE A 345 -13.20 -5.32 2.56
N GLU A 346 -12.13 -4.55 2.33
CA GLU A 346 -12.03 -3.69 1.15
C GLU A 346 -11.92 -4.56 -0.11
N PRO A 347 -12.82 -4.39 -1.11
CA PRO A 347 -12.80 -5.20 -2.34
C PRO A 347 -11.76 -4.67 -3.35
N VAL A 348 -10.67 -4.09 -2.85
CA VAL A 348 -9.64 -3.44 -3.68
C VAL A 348 -8.27 -3.84 -3.19
N TYR A 349 -7.42 -4.27 -4.11
CA TYR A 349 -5.98 -4.42 -3.85
C TYR A 349 -5.29 -3.08 -4.07
N ARG A 350 -4.47 -2.67 -3.13
CA ARG A 350 -3.64 -1.49 -3.31
C ARG A 350 -2.50 -1.81 -4.26
N GLU A 351 -2.16 -0.87 -5.14
CA GLU A 351 -1.04 -1.02 -6.06
C GLU A 351 0.25 -1.35 -5.31
N GLY A 352 0.98 -2.38 -5.77
CA GLY A 352 2.19 -2.89 -5.10
C GLY A 352 1.96 -3.72 -3.83
N SER A 353 0.72 -3.90 -3.36
CA SER A 353 0.40 -4.70 -2.19
C SER A 353 -0.20 -6.06 -2.58
N LYS A 354 0.29 -7.13 -1.93
CA LYS A 354 -0.29 -8.48 -2.03
C LYS A 354 -1.29 -8.77 -0.91
N THR A 355 -1.87 -7.72 -0.31
CA THR A 355 -2.78 -7.84 0.83
C THR A 355 -4.12 -7.18 0.54
N VAL A 356 -5.17 -7.72 1.14
CA VAL A 356 -6.49 -7.13 1.24
C VAL A 356 -6.62 -6.48 2.61
N THR A 357 -7.26 -5.32 2.69
CA THR A 357 -7.44 -4.63 3.96
C THR A 357 -8.79 -5.01 4.59
N ALA A 358 -8.76 -5.53 5.82
CA ALA A 358 -9.95 -5.67 6.65
C ALA A 358 -10.03 -4.52 7.66
N ARG A 359 -11.24 -4.01 7.86
CA ARG A 359 -11.54 -2.94 8.82
C ARG A 359 -12.24 -3.52 10.02
N VAL A 360 -11.72 -3.19 11.19
CA VAL A 360 -12.28 -3.56 12.47
C VAL A 360 -12.57 -2.29 13.26
N TYR A 361 -13.85 -2.04 13.51
CA TYR A 361 -14.26 -0.91 14.33
C TYR A 361 -14.12 -1.23 15.82
N PHE A 362 -13.66 -0.26 16.61
CA PHE A 362 -13.64 -0.37 18.06
C PHE A 362 -13.79 0.99 18.75
N ASP A 363 -14.27 0.98 19.96
CA ASP A 363 -14.35 2.16 20.82
C ASP A 363 -13.02 2.35 21.54
N ASN A 364 -12.28 3.38 21.12
CA ASN A 364 -10.97 3.71 21.67
C ASN A 364 -11.02 4.62 22.91
N SER A 365 -12.22 4.96 23.40
CA SER A 365 -12.36 5.90 24.55
C SER A 365 -11.76 5.34 25.84
N SER A 366 -11.84 4.02 26.03
CA SER A 366 -11.29 3.31 27.18
C SER A 366 -9.81 2.97 27.01
N TYR A 367 -9.41 2.54 25.82
CA TYR A 367 -8.06 2.06 25.54
C TYR A 367 -7.07 3.20 25.30
N LYS A 368 -7.53 4.32 24.76
CA LYS A 368 -6.71 5.52 24.44
C LYS A 368 -5.46 5.19 23.60
N ILE A 369 -5.56 4.20 22.74
CA ILE A 369 -4.49 3.80 21.84
C ILE A 369 -4.20 4.95 20.87
N PRO A 370 -2.95 5.39 20.72
CA PRO A 370 -2.62 6.46 19.79
C PRO A 370 -2.95 6.07 18.34
N ILE A 371 -3.51 7.00 17.59
CA ILE A 371 -3.74 6.82 16.16
C ILE A 371 -2.39 6.70 15.44
N GLY A 372 -2.27 5.76 14.52
CA GLY A 372 -1.01 5.40 13.87
C GLY A 372 -0.27 4.24 14.54
N SER A 373 -0.70 3.79 15.75
CA SER A 373 -0.09 2.63 16.42
C SER A 373 -0.21 1.38 15.57
N GLN A 374 0.86 0.61 15.50
CA GLN A 374 0.85 -0.71 14.90
C GLN A 374 0.14 -1.71 15.82
N VAL A 375 -0.50 -2.68 15.21
CA VAL A 375 -1.23 -3.74 15.92
C VAL A 375 -0.93 -5.10 15.31
N LYS A 376 -0.86 -6.10 16.19
CA LYS A 376 -0.93 -7.51 15.83
C LYS A 376 -2.35 -7.99 16.07
N ALA A 377 -2.92 -8.71 15.12
CA ALA A 377 -4.27 -9.25 15.24
C ALA A 377 -4.28 -10.76 15.01
N THR A 378 -5.05 -11.48 15.80
CA THR A 378 -5.38 -12.88 15.56
C THR A 378 -6.83 -12.94 15.08
N ILE A 379 -7.04 -13.39 13.86
CA ILE A 379 -8.35 -13.52 13.22
C ILE A 379 -8.81 -14.98 13.38
N PHE A 380 -10.02 -15.18 13.90
CA PHE A 380 -10.65 -16.48 14.04
C PHE A 380 -11.57 -16.72 12.84
N ALA A 381 -11.10 -17.53 11.88
CA ALA A 381 -11.81 -17.74 10.61
C ALA A 381 -12.92 -18.79 10.71
N GLY A 382 -13.09 -19.38 11.89
CA GLY A 382 -14.09 -20.41 12.17
C GLY A 382 -13.54 -21.82 12.05
N ASP A 383 -14.37 -22.77 12.42
CA ASP A 383 -14.02 -24.18 12.44
C ASP A 383 -13.97 -24.76 11.03
N ARG A 384 -12.98 -25.58 10.77
CA ARG A 384 -12.86 -26.32 9.52
C ARG A 384 -12.65 -27.81 9.77
N SER A 385 -13.58 -28.59 9.30
CA SER A 385 -13.46 -30.04 9.30
C SER A 385 -12.57 -30.48 8.14
N ALA A 386 -11.44 -31.10 8.45
CA ALA A 386 -10.51 -31.63 7.46
C ALA A 386 -9.63 -32.73 8.10
N ASN A 387 -8.88 -33.39 7.27
CA ASN A 387 -7.81 -34.27 7.73
C ASN A 387 -6.59 -33.45 8.08
N TRP A 388 -6.13 -33.56 9.30
CA TRP A 388 -4.98 -32.81 9.81
C TRP A 388 -3.83 -33.73 10.17
N LEU A 389 -2.62 -33.32 9.80
CA LEU A 389 -1.38 -33.96 10.21
C LEU A 389 -0.49 -32.95 10.91
N PRO A 390 0.33 -33.34 11.92
CA PRO A 390 1.37 -32.49 12.43
C PRO A 390 2.34 -32.09 11.30
N GLU A 391 2.79 -30.85 11.32
CA GLU A 391 3.72 -30.31 10.33
C GLU A 391 4.99 -31.14 10.24
N GLU A 392 5.45 -31.68 11.38
CA GLU A 392 6.63 -32.55 11.49
C GLU A 392 6.49 -33.86 10.69
N ALA A 393 5.26 -34.32 10.44
CA ALA A 393 4.99 -35.52 9.66
C ALA A 393 5.04 -35.29 8.15
N VAL A 394 5.07 -34.02 7.70
CA VAL A 394 5.05 -33.64 6.29
C VAL A 394 6.41 -33.12 5.87
N LEU A 395 7.10 -33.89 5.04
CA LEU A 395 8.42 -33.52 4.52
C LEU A 395 8.29 -32.76 3.19
N SER A 396 9.08 -31.69 3.05
CA SER A 396 9.17 -30.93 1.82
C SER A 396 10.35 -31.43 0.98
N LEU A 397 10.06 -31.94 -0.22
CA LEU A 397 11.06 -32.37 -1.20
C LEU A 397 10.97 -31.44 -2.43
N GLY A 398 11.63 -30.28 -2.33
CA GLY A 398 11.47 -29.23 -3.31
C GLY A 398 10.04 -28.63 -3.27
N LEU A 399 9.32 -28.74 -4.36
CA LEU A 399 7.92 -28.28 -4.46
C LEU A 399 6.90 -29.35 -4.00
N ASP A 400 7.33 -30.59 -3.85
CA ASP A 400 6.47 -31.70 -3.47
C ASP A 400 6.44 -31.89 -1.94
N LYS A 401 5.26 -32.26 -1.44
CA LYS A 401 5.06 -32.65 -0.04
C LYS A 401 4.86 -34.15 0.05
N VAL A 402 5.53 -34.78 1.01
CA VAL A 402 5.58 -36.23 1.16
C VAL A 402 5.39 -36.63 2.61
N VAL A 403 4.64 -37.67 2.84
CA VAL A 403 4.52 -38.38 4.13
C VAL A 403 5.01 -39.81 4.01
N PHE A 404 5.51 -40.39 5.11
CA PHE A 404 5.86 -41.77 5.17
C PHE A 404 4.69 -42.58 5.77
N VAL A 405 4.19 -43.51 4.99
CA VAL A 405 3.09 -44.40 5.38
C VAL A 405 3.65 -45.78 5.69
N ARG A 406 3.33 -46.35 6.86
CA ARG A 406 3.71 -47.71 7.20
C ARG A 406 2.92 -48.72 6.37
N THR A 407 3.62 -49.59 5.66
CA THR A 407 3.04 -50.68 4.88
C THR A 407 3.72 -51.97 5.33
N GLY A 408 3.08 -52.74 6.22
CA GLY A 408 3.67 -53.87 6.90
C GLY A 408 4.78 -53.44 7.85
N GLU A 409 5.99 -53.94 7.65
CA GLU A 409 7.18 -53.61 8.45
C GLU A 409 8.01 -52.47 7.85
N ALA A 410 7.67 -51.98 6.68
CA ALA A 410 8.40 -50.93 5.96
C ALA A 410 7.61 -49.64 5.89
N PHE A 411 8.35 -48.51 5.71
CA PHE A 411 7.80 -47.22 5.45
C PHE A 411 7.92 -46.88 3.96
N MET A 412 6.84 -46.41 3.35
CA MET A 412 6.80 -45.96 1.95
C MET A 412 6.49 -44.48 1.91
N ALA A 413 7.28 -43.73 1.14
CA ALA A 413 7.01 -42.33 0.88
C ALA A 413 5.81 -42.17 -0.05
N ARG A 414 4.86 -41.34 0.34
CA ARG A 414 3.66 -41.04 -0.43
C ARG A 414 3.55 -39.53 -0.64
N LYS A 415 3.38 -39.11 -1.89
CA LYS A 415 3.12 -37.71 -2.22
C LYS A 415 1.70 -37.36 -1.77
N ILE A 416 1.58 -36.19 -1.17
CA ILE A 416 0.32 -35.62 -0.69
C ILE A 416 0.15 -34.20 -1.22
N GLU A 417 -1.08 -33.76 -1.30
CA GLU A 417 -1.42 -32.36 -1.49
C GLU A 417 -1.72 -31.74 -0.12
N THR A 418 -1.17 -30.57 0.13
CA THR A 418 -1.37 -29.86 1.41
C THR A 418 -2.18 -28.62 1.19
N GLY A 419 -3.10 -28.35 2.13
CA GLY A 419 -3.91 -27.15 2.19
C GLY A 419 -3.33 -26.11 3.19
N ILE A 420 -4.17 -25.70 4.12
CA ILE A 420 -3.86 -24.68 5.11
C ILE A 420 -2.97 -25.26 6.21
N THR A 421 -2.00 -24.47 6.67
CA THR A 421 -1.27 -24.75 7.92
C THR A 421 -1.89 -23.94 9.06
N ASN A 422 -2.20 -24.58 10.18
CA ASN A 422 -2.80 -24.00 11.36
C ASN A 422 -2.16 -24.57 12.62
N LYS A 423 -1.55 -23.77 13.49
CA LYS A 423 -0.97 -24.18 14.79
C LYS A 423 -0.11 -25.46 14.74
N HIS A 424 0.83 -25.59 13.86
CA HIS A 424 1.65 -26.81 13.65
C HIS A 424 0.90 -28.00 13.04
N LEU A 425 -0.27 -27.79 12.50
CA LEU A 425 -1.03 -28.78 11.76
C LEU A 425 -1.14 -28.37 10.30
N VAL A 426 -1.02 -29.35 9.43
CA VAL A 426 -1.18 -29.18 7.99
C VAL A 426 -2.41 -29.95 7.53
N GLN A 427 -3.26 -29.29 6.80
CA GLN A 427 -4.42 -29.92 6.14
C GLN A 427 -3.94 -30.77 4.98
N VAL A 428 -4.47 -31.99 4.87
CA VAL A 428 -4.14 -33.00 3.83
C VAL A 428 -5.38 -33.51 3.14
#